data_8fd3c96a5268a67e7b50191e4bf76e73
#
_entry.id   8fd3c96a5268a67e7b50191e4bf76e73
#
_cell.length_a   1.000
_cell.length_b   1.000
_cell.length_c   1.000
_cell.angle_alpha   90.00
_cell.angle_beta   90.00
_cell.angle_gamma   90.00
#
_symmetry.space_group_name_H-M   'P 1'
#
loop_
_entity.id
_entity.type
_entity.pdbx_description
1 polymer ?
#
loop_
_entity_poly.entity_id
_entity_poly.type
_entity_poly.pdbx_seq_one_letter_code
_entity_poly.pdbx_strand_id
1 'polypeptide(L)'
;NQMKELPAIVAKTKVGKKVKVKIWRNQRELTKNVLLGRLETSEDFKVSEKKKEPAEKQTLEIEDLKITVRLLTKEDIKERKLPNQITGVVVTKINDDSPLKNTTLLVNDIITEAQKKKIRSINDLEKVAKEVVGSNQKTILLATYNSQNQRRYLGVKLK
;
A
#
# COMPACT_ATOMS: atom_id res chain seq x y z
N ASN A 1 28.59 11.83 -22.35
CA ASN A 1 28.47 10.74 -21.40
C ASN A 1 27.00 10.39 -21.24
N GLN A 2 26.61 9.30 -21.88
CA GLN A 2 25.20 8.88 -21.90
C GLN A 2 24.92 7.96 -20.70
N MET A 3 23.73 8.04 -20.13
CA MET A 3 23.24 7.17 -19.04
C MET A 3 23.42 5.66 -19.32
N LYS A 4 23.55 5.28 -20.58
CA LYS A 4 23.75 3.87 -21.01
C LYS A 4 25.13 3.31 -20.66
N GLU A 5 26.11 4.14 -20.35
CA GLU A 5 27.49 3.70 -20.04
C GLU A 5 27.69 3.36 -18.54
N LEU A 6 26.83 3.86 -17.67
CA LEU A 6 26.95 3.66 -16.22
C LEU A 6 26.96 2.18 -15.79
N PRO A 7 26.06 1.32 -16.29
CA PRO A 7 26.09 -0.11 -15.96
C PRO A 7 27.38 -0.81 -16.38
N ALA A 8 27.90 -0.45 -17.53
CA ALA A 8 29.17 -1.06 -18.04
C ALA A 8 30.39 -0.62 -17.22
N ILE A 9 30.42 0.63 -16.74
CA ILE A 9 31.48 1.14 -15.86
C ILE A 9 31.44 0.45 -14.51
N VAL A 10 30.27 0.29 -13.94
CA VAL A 10 30.06 -0.40 -12.65
C VAL A 10 30.46 -1.87 -12.75
N ALA A 11 30.06 -2.57 -13.83
CA ALA A 11 30.36 -3.97 -14.03
C ALA A 11 31.87 -4.23 -14.21
N LYS A 12 32.65 -3.29 -14.77
CA LYS A 12 34.11 -3.39 -14.94
C LYS A 12 34.88 -2.99 -13.68
N THR A 13 34.25 -2.45 -12.67
CA THR A 13 34.92 -1.98 -11.45
C THR A 13 34.91 -3.08 -10.39
N LYS A 14 36.08 -3.38 -9.81
CA LYS A 14 36.21 -4.43 -8.78
C LYS A 14 35.34 -4.15 -7.58
N VAL A 15 34.64 -5.19 -7.08
CA VAL A 15 33.86 -5.17 -5.84
C VAL A 15 34.72 -4.72 -4.65
N GLY A 16 34.18 -3.91 -3.76
CA GLY A 16 34.89 -3.35 -2.60
C GLY A 16 35.64 -2.04 -2.90
N LYS A 17 35.59 -1.52 -4.13
CA LYS A 17 36.21 -0.23 -4.46
C LYS A 17 35.29 0.93 -4.11
N LYS A 18 35.82 1.97 -3.43
CA LYS A 18 35.14 3.23 -3.22
C LYS A 18 35.25 4.09 -4.47
N VAL A 19 34.13 4.48 -5.04
CA VAL A 19 34.04 5.35 -6.21
C VAL A 19 33.35 6.66 -5.88
N LYS A 20 33.80 7.75 -6.47
CA LYS A 20 33.15 9.07 -6.33
C LYS A 20 32.06 9.19 -7.39
N VAL A 21 30.84 9.35 -6.96
CA VAL A 21 29.67 9.55 -7.84
C VAL A 21 29.21 10.99 -7.72
N LYS A 22 29.17 11.69 -8.86
CA LYS A 22 28.60 13.03 -8.98
C LYS A 22 27.12 12.91 -9.34
N ILE A 23 26.27 13.48 -8.52
CA ILE A 23 24.81 13.46 -8.68
C ILE A 23 24.33 14.87 -8.88
N TRP A 24 23.58 15.12 -9.95
CA TRP A 24 22.90 16.39 -10.19
C TRP A 24 21.46 16.30 -9.67
N ARG A 25 21.15 17.02 -8.60
CA ARG A 25 19.83 17.06 -8.01
C ARG A 25 19.52 18.45 -7.45
N ASN A 26 18.29 18.94 -7.70
CA ASN A 26 17.83 20.26 -7.25
C ASN A 26 18.76 21.40 -7.71
N GLN A 27 19.21 21.36 -8.97
CA GLN A 27 20.13 22.33 -9.60
C GLN A 27 21.49 22.46 -8.87
N ARG A 28 21.87 21.45 -8.09
CA ARG A 28 23.16 21.40 -7.38
C ARG A 28 23.88 20.07 -7.67
N GLU A 29 25.19 20.17 -7.81
CA GLU A 29 26.08 19.01 -7.92
C GLU A 29 26.41 18.49 -6.52
N LEU A 30 26.17 17.23 -6.28
CA LEU A 30 26.52 16.53 -5.04
C LEU A 30 27.49 15.41 -5.36
N THR A 31 28.63 15.38 -4.67
CA THR A 31 29.60 14.27 -4.78
C THR A 31 29.43 13.34 -3.60
N LYS A 32 29.17 12.06 -3.86
CA LYS A 32 29.13 11.01 -2.83
C LYS A 32 30.14 9.92 -3.13
N ASN A 33 30.78 9.42 -2.07
CA ASN A 33 31.62 8.22 -2.14
C ASN A 33 30.74 6.99 -1.93
N VAL A 34 30.72 6.09 -2.91
CA VAL A 34 29.93 4.87 -2.89
C VAL A 34 30.88 3.68 -2.89
N LEU A 35 30.68 2.73 -1.98
CA LEU A 35 31.38 1.45 -1.97
C LEU A 35 30.65 0.49 -2.91
N LEU A 36 31.35 -0.04 -3.91
CA LEU A 36 30.74 -1.00 -4.83
C LEU A 36 30.71 -2.38 -4.19
N GLY A 37 29.48 -2.87 -3.92
CA GLY A 37 29.21 -4.23 -3.47
C GLY A 37 28.85 -5.16 -4.63
N ARG A 38 28.75 -6.46 -4.36
CA ARG A 38 28.10 -7.40 -5.28
C ARG A 38 26.59 -7.14 -5.26
N LEU A 39 25.97 -7.13 -6.42
CA LEU A 39 24.53 -6.92 -6.55
C LEU A 39 23.75 -8.02 -5.80
N GLU A 40 24.25 -9.26 -5.86
CA GLU A 40 23.63 -10.42 -5.23
C GLU A 40 23.71 -10.43 -3.69
N THR A 41 24.62 -9.64 -3.11
CA THR A 41 24.83 -9.58 -1.65
C THR A 41 24.42 -8.25 -1.04
N SER A 42 23.88 -7.31 -1.84
CA SER A 42 23.40 -6.03 -1.31
C SER A 42 22.12 -6.24 -0.51
N GLU A 43 22.05 -5.63 0.67
CA GLU A 43 20.82 -5.66 1.49
C GLU A 43 19.64 -4.99 0.77
N ASP A 44 19.92 -3.99 -0.05
CA ASP A 44 18.93 -3.34 -0.91
C ASP A 44 18.38 -4.29 -1.98
N PHE A 45 19.22 -5.21 -2.49
CA PHE A 45 18.78 -6.24 -3.41
C PHE A 45 17.94 -7.31 -2.69
N LYS A 46 18.31 -7.66 -1.46
CA LYS A 46 17.48 -8.53 -0.61
C LYS A 46 16.13 -7.89 -0.25
N VAL A 47 16.09 -6.57 -0.10
CA VAL A 47 14.82 -5.84 0.10
C VAL A 47 14.00 -5.79 -1.20
N SER A 48 14.65 -5.76 -2.37
CA SER A 48 13.96 -5.87 -3.67
C SER A 48 13.55 -7.31 -4.01
N GLU A 49 14.30 -8.31 -3.48
CA GLU A 49 13.96 -9.73 -3.52
C GLU A 49 13.16 -10.22 -2.30
N LYS A 50 12.77 -9.35 -1.36
CA LYS A 50 11.54 -9.67 -0.66
C LYS A 50 10.51 -9.84 -1.77
N LYS A 51 10.49 -11.09 -2.28
CA LYS A 51 9.46 -11.65 -3.12
C LYS A 51 8.26 -10.73 -2.96
N LYS A 52 7.79 -10.18 -4.04
CA LYS A 52 6.37 -10.05 -4.22
C LYS A 52 5.81 -11.45 -4.02
N GLU A 53 5.75 -11.91 -2.78
CA GLU A 53 4.66 -12.80 -2.41
C GLU A 53 3.45 -12.10 -2.95
N PRO A 54 2.66 -12.81 -3.75
CA PRO A 54 1.51 -12.19 -4.38
C PRO A 54 0.82 -11.43 -3.27
N ALA A 55 0.56 -10.14 -3.52
CA ALA A 55 -0.08 -9.22 -2.58
C ALA A 55 -1.45 -9.75 -2.07
N GLU A 56 -1.79 -10.96 -2.51
CA GLU A 56 -3.00 -11.72 -2.29
C GLU A 56 -3.16 -12.33 -0.89
N LYS A 57 -2.12 -12.34 -0.05
CA LYS A 57 -2.18 -13.08 1.22
C LYS A 57 -1.88 -12.27 2.48
N GLN A 58 -1.51 -11.02 2.39
CA GLN A 58 -1.38 -10.21 3.60
C GLN A 58 -2.74 -9.65 4.01
N THR A 59 -3.46 -10.43 4.81
CA THR A 59 -4.63 -9.96 5.53
C THR A 59 -4.19 -9.32 6.83
N LEU A 60 -4.75 -8.16 7.16
CA LEU A 60 -4.54 -7.48 8.44
C LEU A 60 -5.90 -7.21 9.08
N GLU A 61 -5.99 -7.45 10.37
CA GLU A 61 -7.15 -7.07 11.16
C GLU A 61 -7.04 -5.60 11.57
N ILE A 62 -8.11 -4.86 11.35
CA ILE A 62 -8.27 -3.48 11.82
C ILE A 62 -9.05 -3.53 13.11
N GLU A 63 -8.35 -3.44 14.25
CA GLU A 63 -8.91 -3.62 15.59
C GLU A 63 -10.09 -2.67 15.88
N ASP A 64 -9.97 -1.39 15.52
CA ASP A 64 -10.99 -0.38 15.76
C ASP A 64 -12.31 -0.64 15.00
N LEU A 65 -12.23 -1.33 13.87
CA LEU A 65 -13.37 -1.71 13.04
C LEU A 65 -13.75 -3.18 13.19
N LYS A 66 -12.87 -3.99 13.80
CA LYS A 66 -13.02 -5.44 13.98
C LYS A 66 -13.33 -6.17 12.67
N ILE A 67 -12.59 -5.82 11.64
CA ILE A 67 -12.66 -6.43 10.32
C ILE A 67 -11.27 -6.84 9.87
N THR A 68 -11.20 -7.91 9.10
CA THR A 68 -9.97 -8.31 8.40
C THR A 68 -10.05 -7.86 6.95
N VAL A 69 -8.99 -7.24 6.48
CA VAL A 69 -8.91 -6.71 5.12
C VAL A 69 -7.62 -7.15 4.44
N ARG A 70 -7.61 -7.18 3.13
CA ARG A 70 -6.42 -7.34 2.29
C ARG A 70 -6.32 -6.21 1.27
N LEU A 71 -5.14 -5.99 0.73
CA LEU A 71 -4.97 -5.01 -0.33
C LEU A 71 -5.73 -5.44 -1.60
N LEU A 72 -6.34 -4.47 -2.28
CA LEU A 72 -6.95 -4.68 -3.61
C LEU A 72 -5.86 -4.95 -4.64
N THR A 73 -5.95 -6.06 -5.36
CA THR A 73 -4.97 -6.47 -6.37
C THR A 73 -5.38 -6.05 -7.78
N LYS A 74 -4.43 -6.11 -8.73
CA LYS A 74 -4.73 -5.86 -10.14
C LYS A 74 -5.64 -6.93 -10.75
N GLU A 75 -5.56 -8.15 -10.22
CA GLU A 75 -6.41 -9.28 -10.59
C GLU A 75 -7.86 -8.99 -10.19
N ASP A 76 -8.10 -8.56 -8.94
CA ASP A 76 -9.45 -8.15 -8.47
C ASP A 76 -10.06 -7.07 -9.38
N ILE A 77 -9.25 -6.09 -9.78
CA ILE A 77 -9.70 -4.99 -10.66
C ILE A 77 -10.13 -5.54 -12.02
N LYS A 78 -9.35 -6.47 -12.59
CA LYS A 78 -9.65 -7.10 -13.88
C LYS A 78 -10.88 -8.00 -13.81
N GLU A 79 -10.93 -8.91 -12.83
CA GLU A 79 -12.03 -9.85 -12.64
C GLU A 79 -13.36 -9.13 -12.43
N ARG A 80 -13.35 -8.06 -11.63
CA ARG A 80 -14.54 -7.27 -11.33
C ARG A 80 -14.82 -6.19 -12.36
N LYS A 81 -13.99 -6.03 -13.40
CA LYS A 81 -14.10 -4.96 -14.41
C LYS A 81 -14.20 -3.56 -13.78
N LEU A 82 -13.42 -3.33 -12.74
CA LEU A 82 -13.36 -2.05 -12.05
C LEU A 82 -12.48 -1.06 -12.85
N PRO A 83 -12.68 0.27 -12.66
CA PRO A 83 -11.78 1.25 -13.24
C PRO A 83 -10.33 1.04 -12.79
N ASN A 84 -9.37 1.08 -13.72
CA ASN A 84 -7.96 0.77 -13.46
C ASN A 84 -7.27 1.67 -12.41
N GLN A 85 -7.88 2.79 -12.05
CA GLN A 85 -7.34 3.76 -11.10
C GLN A 85 -7.86 3.57 -9.66
N ILE A 86 -8.71 2.56 -9.43
CA ILE A 86 -9.23 2.28 -8.09
C ILE A 86 -8.13 1.71 -7.21
N THR A 87 -8.02 2.28 -6.01
CA THR A 87 -7.20 1.75 -4.92
C THR A 87 -8.10 1.50 -3.72
N GLY A 88 -7.71 0.59 -2.86
CA GLY A 88 -8.48 0.28 -1.66
C GLY A 88 -8.07 -1.04 -1.03
N VAL A 89 -8.91 -1.49 -0.12
CA VAL A 89 -8.78 -2.77 0.57
C VAL A 89 -10.05 -3.59 0.40
N VAL A 90 -9.91 -4.89 0.31
CA VAL A 90 -11.01 -5.85 0.21
C VAL A 90 -11.31 -6.40 1.60
N VAL A 91 -12.56 -6.39 2.01
CA VAL A 91 -13.01 -6.98 3.27
C VAL A 91 -13.01 -8.50 3.13
N THR A 92 -12.23 -9.19 3.96
CA THR A 92 -12.15 -10.66 3.95
C THR A 92 -12.94 -11.28 5.10
N LYS A 93 -13.09 -10.57 6.21
CA LYS A 93 -13.87 -11.03 7.37
C LYS A 93 -14.46 -9.84 8.12
N ILE A 94 -15.63 -10.02 8.66
CA ILE A 94 -16.28 -9.07 9.59
C ILE A 94 -16.54 -9.85 10.87
N ASN A 95 -15.98 -9.39 12.00
CA ASN A 95 -16.17 -10.05 13.28
C ASN A 95 -17.59 -9.80 13.81
N ASP A 96 -18.07 -10.71 14.66
CA ASP A 96 -19.45 -10.63 15.18
C ASP A 96 -19.71 -9.41 16.06
N ASP A 97 -18.69 -8.90 16.70
CA ASP A 97 -18.69 -7.71 17.53
C ASP A 97 -18.26 -6.43 16.79
N SER A 98 -18.09 -6.52 15.46
CA SER A 98 -17.77 -5.36 14.62
C SER A 98 -18.90 -4.36 14.58
N PRO A 99 -18.62 -3.04 14.69
CA PRO A 99 -19.63 -2.00 14.48
C PRO A 99 -20.16 -2.00 13.04
N LEU A 100 -19.47 -2.67 12.12
CA LEU A 100 -19.85 -2.80 10.71
C LEU A 100 -20.81 -3.97 10.45
N LYS A 101 -20.99 -4.89 11.39
CA LYS A 101 -21.83 -6.09 11.20
C LYS A 101 -23.29 -5.78 10.86
N ASN A 102 -23.83 -4.72 11.47
CA ASN A 102 -25.22 -4.29 11.26
C ASN A 102 -25.37 -3.26 10.13
N THR A 103 -24.38 -3.16 9.26
CA THR A 103 -24.40 -2.28 8.10
C THR A 103 -24.58 -3.08 6.80
N THR A 104 -24.64 -2.39 5.68
CA THR A 104 -24.71 -3.01 4.35
C THR A 104 -23.33 -3.44 3.81
N LEU A 105 -22.27 -3.37 4.63
CA LEU A 105 -20.94 -3.86 4.27
C LEU A 105 -20.91 -5.38 4.34
N LEU A 106 -20.42 -6.00 3.29
CA LEU A 106 -20.31 -7.46 3.18
C LEU A 106 -18.86 -7.88 2.96
N VAL A 107 -18.60 -9.16 3.23
CA VAL A 107 -17.34 -9.79 2.81
C VAL A 107 -17.22 -9.68 1.29
N ASN A 108 -16.02 -9.43 0.80
CA ASN A 108 -15.67 -9.09 -0.58
C ASN A 108 -16.05 -7.67 -1.05
N ASP A 109 -16.63 -6.82 -0.22
CA ASP A 109 -16.74 -5.40 -0.54
C ASP A 109 -15.36 -4.74 -0.49
N ILE A 110 -15.19 -3.68 -1.30
CA ILE A 110 -13.94 -2.93 -1.40
C ILE A 110 -14.12 -1.57 -0.74
N ILE A 111 -13.31 -1.25 0.25
CA ILE A 111 -13.25 0.08 0.87
C ILE A 111 -12.23 0.91 0.10
N THR A 112 -12.66 1.99 -0.53
CA THR A 112 -11.82 2.87 -1.35
C THR A 112 -11.51 4.20 -0.70
N GLU A 113 -12.40 4.67 0.18
CA GLU A 113 -12.20 5.91 0.93
C GLU A 113 -12.72 5.75 2.36
N ALA A 114 -12.05 6.42 3.30
CA ALA A 114 -12.49 6.59 4.67
C ALA A 114 -12.35 8.07 5.06
N GLN A 115 -13.40 8.69 5.63
CA GLN A 115 -13.46 10.12 5.95
C GLN A 115 -13.03 11.02 4.76
N LYS A 116 -13.49 10.66 3.54
CA LYS A 116 -13.13 11.34 2.27
C LYS A 116 -11.64 11.27 1.90
N LYS A 117 -10.82 10.52 2.66
CA LYS A 117 -9.42 10.24 2.35
C LYS A 117 -9.34 8.95 1.53
N LYS A 118 -8.63 8.95 0.42
CA LYS A 118 -8.41 7.73 -0.41
C LYS A 118 -7.56 6.71 0.34
N ILE A 119 -8.00 5.47 0.31
CA ILE A 119 -7.28 4.33 0.88
C ILE A 119 -6.40 3.71 -0.20
N ARG A 120 -5.09 3.67 0.03
CA ARG A 120 -4.10 3.07 -0.87
C ARG A 120 -3.38 1.88 -0.24
N SER A 121 -3.44 1.80 1.09
CA SER A 121 -2.85 0.74 1.89
C SER A 121 -3.76 0.36 3.06
N ILE A 122 -3.51 -0.79 3.67
CA ILE A 122 -4.24 -1.20 4.88
C ILE A 122 -3.95 -0.22 6.02
N ASN A 123 -2.72 0.26 6.12
CA ASN A 123 -2.31 1.24 7.13
C ASN A 123 -3.06 2.59 7.01
N ASP A 124 -3.48 2.97 5.79
CA ASP A 124 -4.27 4.20 5.62
C ASP A 124 -5.64 4.05 6.29
N LEU A 125 -6.29 2.88 6.13
CA LEU A 125 -7.57 2.60 6.77
C LEU A 125 -7.43 2.55 8.29
N GLU A 126 -6.40 1.88 8.80
CA GLU A 126 -6.10 1.80 10.23
C GLU A 126 -5.88 3.18 10.85
N LYS A 127 -5.07 4.04 10.20
CA LYS A 127 -4.83 5.41 10.68
C LYS A 127 -6.13 6.22 10.76
N VAL A 128 -6.96 6.16 9.72
CA VAL A 128 -8.24 6.88 9.71
C VAL A 128 -9.19 6.34 10.78
N ALA A 129 -9.23 5.02 10.99
CA ALA A 129 -10.04 4.42 12.06
C ALA A 129 -9.58 4.92 13.44
N LYS A 130 -8.27 4.89 13.73
CA LYS A 130 -7.68 5.41 14.97
C LYS A 130 -7.94 6.91 15.17
N GLU A 131 -7.81 7.72 14.10
CA GLU A 131 -8.12 9.15 14.15
C GLU A 131 -9.58 9.40 14.56
N VAL A 132 -10.51 8.61 14.04
CA VAL A 132 -11.95 8.75 14.36
C VAL A 132 -12.24 8.32 15.78
N VAL A 133 -11.67 7.20 16.24
CA VAL A 133 -11.82 6.70 17.62
C VAL A 133 -11.21 7.69 18.63
N GLY A 134 -10.04 8.25 18.32
CA GLY A 134 -9.36 9.24 19.16
C GLY A 134 -9.95 10.64 19.13
N SER A 135 -10.85 10.91 18.19
CA SER A 135 -11.56 12.18 18.06
C SER A 135 -12.95 12.10 18.70
N ASN A 136 -13.58 13.26 18.96
CA ASN A 136 -14.98 13.31 19.37
C ASN A 136 -15.98 12.87 18.27
N GLN A 137 -15.48 12.51 17.08
CA GLN A 137 -16.29 11.99 15.98
C GLN A 137 -16.54 10.51 16.20
N LYS A 138 -17.75 10.18 16.64
CA LYS A 138 -18.16 8.77 16.86
C LYS A 138 -18.59 8.05 15.57
N THR A 139 -18.43 8.67 14.41
CA THR A 139 -18.92 8.11 13.14
C THR A 139 -17.83 8.14 12.09
N ILE A 140 -17.52 7.00 11.50
CA ILE A 140 -16.64 6.89 10.33
C ILE A 140 -17.50 6.81 9.06
N LEU A 141 -17.12 7.60 8.04
CA LEU A 141 -17.73 7.55 6.71
C LEU A 141 -16.82 6.74 5.78
N LEU A 142 -17.37 5.67 5.22
CA LEU A 142 -16.67 4.79 4.29
C LEU A 142 -17.30 4.88 2.90
N ALA A 143 -16.48 4.97 1.85
CA ALA A 143 -16.91 4.75 0.47
C ALA A 143 -16.50 3.34 0.04
N THR A 144 -17.47 2.54 -0.38
CA THR A 144 -17.28 1.13 -0.71
C THR A 144 -17.80 0.80 -2.10
N TYR A 145 -17.26 -0.26 -2.70
CA TYR A 145 -17.84 -0.93 -3.86
C TYR A 145 -18.31 -2.31 -3.45
N ASN A 146 -19.58 -2.61 -3.72
CA ASN A 146 -20.14 -3.93 -3.47
C ASN A 146 -19.74 -4.95 -4.56
N SER A 147 -20.20 -6.19 -4.42
CA SER A 147 -19.98 -7.27 -5.40
C SER A 147 -20.52 -6.98 -6.80
N GLN A 148 -21.48 -6.06 -6.91
CA GLN A 148 -22.08 -5.61 -8.18
C GLN A 148 -21.38 -4.35 -8.73
N ASN A 149 -20.23 -3.96 -8.17
CA ASN A 149 -19.46 -2.76 -8.54
C ASN A 149 -20.22 -1.44 -8.36
N GLN A 150 -21.24 -1.42 -7.50
CA GLN A 150 -21.95 -0.21 -7.15
C GLN A 150 -21.23 0.51 -6.02
N ARG A 151 -20.92 1.79 -6.23
CA ARG A 151 -20.34 2.63 -5.19
C ARG A 151 -21.40 3.02 -4.17
N ARG A 152 -21.09 2.83 -2.89
CA ARG A 152 -21.95 3.16 -1.76
C ARG A 152 -21.18 3.93 -0.71
N TYR A 153 -21.91 4.73 0.07
CA TYR A 153 -21.37 5.43 1.24
C TYR A 153 -22.03 4.89 2.49
N LEU A 154 -21.21 4.55 3.48
CA LEU A 154 -21.65 3.98 4.75
C LEU A 154 -21.18 4.89 5.88
N GLY A 155 -22.09 5.38 6.69
CA GLY A 155 -21.78 6.03 7.95
C GLY A 155 -21.88 5.01 9.09
N VAL A 156 -20.81 4.75 9.80
CA VAL A 156 -20.75 3.74 10.86
C VAL A 156 -20.39 4.39 12.16
N LYS A 157 -21.24 4.18 13.16
CA LYS A 157 -20.99 4.67 14.52
C LYS A 157 -20.03 3.72 15.22
N LEU A 158 -18.85 4.25 15.56
CA LEU A 158 -17.86 3.57 16.40
C LEU A 158 -18.24 3.77 17.87
N LYS A 159 -18.10 2.74 18.67
CA LYS A 159 -18.39 2.80 20.12
C LYS A 159 -17.22 3.40 20.88
#